data_f5594cf4ed4ac176945b5f868725a51d
#
_entry.id   f5594cf4ed4ac176945b5f868725a51d
#
_cell.length_a   1.000
_cell.length_b   1.000
_cell.length_c   1.000
_cell.angle_alpha   90.00
_cell.angle_beta   90.00
_cell.angle_gamma   90.00
#
_symmetry.space_group_name_H-M   'P 1'
#
loop_
_entity.id
_entity.type
_entity.pdbx_description
1 polymer ?
#
loop_
_entity_poly.entity_id
_entity_poly.type
_entity_poly.pdbx_seq_one_letter_code
_entity_poly.pdbx_strand_id
1 'polypeptide(L)'
;MSQPLWHSIPYLCILLPLGSAAVTSVLKPRWARYWTMFALLVVTSLSGVISAIFASGAESYTYMMGHFPAPWGNEIRAGQLEAVTALFFSLIMLLSLLGGLKKIDEHIDQNKVSLYYVVLLLLTAALMAQVYTNDIFTAYVFLEIMTLAACALIAIRKRGRTLVAATRYMIMNLIGSGLFLLGIILLYDLTGHLLMSNMEEAVAALAKSGQYQVPLTVVVALISIGLSIKSALFPFHTWVPDAYAYSTPTSAAVLSSLVSKGYIFLLMKIMYRVIGLDVIVSTGIQDVLFVFALVGMVMGSISAIRQTDIRRMIAFSSVAQIGYVFMGIGLGTDEGMMAATFHIFSH
;
A
#
# COMPACT_ATOMS: atom_id res chain seq x y z
N MET A 1 18.16 -6.07 28.69
CA MET A 1 17.93 -7.39 28.07
C MET A 1 18.21 -7.27 26.60
N SER A 2 19.05 -8.10 25.99
CA SER A 2 19.28 -8.12 24.56
C SER A 2 17.98 -8.57 23.87
N GLN A 3 17.42 -7.73 23.01
CA GLN A 3 16.24 -8.11 22.24
C GLN A 3 16.58 -9.32 21.35
N PRO A 4 15.66 -10.28 21.18
CA PRO A 4 15.87 -11.44 20.32
C PRO A 4 16.19 -11.00 18.89
N LEU A 5 17.10 -11.70 18.22
CA LEU A 5 17.53 -11.37 16.84
C LEU A 5 16.37 -11.28 15.84
N TRP A 6 15.29 -12.04 16.05
CA TRP A 6 14.14 -12.03 15.17
C TRP A 6 13.33 -10.72 15.20
N HIS A 7 13.49 -9.88 16.26
CA HIS A 7 12.87 -8.55 16.30
C HIS A 7 13.40 -7.59 15.24
N SER A 8 14.59 -7.83 14.69
CA SER A 8 15.15 -7.04 13.60
C SER A 8 14.66 -7.48 12.19
N ILE A 9 13.95 -8.60 12.05
CA ILE A 9 13.51 -9.11 10.76
C ILE A 9 12.64 -8.10 9.98
N PRO A 10 11.62 -7.44 10.56
CA PRO A 10 10.83 -6.45 9.84
C PRO A 10 11.67 -5.29 9.29
N TYR A 11 12.65 -4.82 10.08
CA TYR A 11 13.60 -3.81 9.65
C TYR A 11 14.46 -4.28 8.47
N LEU A 12 14.94 -5.53 8.51
CA LEU A 12 15.69 -6.13 7.41
C LEU A 12 14.82 -6.28 6.14
N CYS A 13 13.54 -6.60 6.27
CA CYS A 13 12.61 -6.65 5.14
C CYS A 13 12.45 -5.30 4.42
N ILE A 14 12.71 -4.18 5.10
CA ILE A 14 12.72 -2.83 4.52
C ILE A 14 14.10 -2.50 3.92
N LEU A 15 15.16 -2.72 4.69
CA LEU A 15 16.51 -2.31 4.30
C LEU A 15 17.09 -3.14 3.15
N LEU A 16 16.83 -4.45 3.12
CA LEU A 16 17.40 -5.32 2.10
C LEU A 16 16.95 -4.93 0.68
N PRO A 17 15.67 -4.74 0.37
CA PRO A 17 15.29 -4.30 -0.96
C PRO A 17 15.75 -2.86 -1.25
N LEU A 18 15.80 -1.96 -0.25
CA LEU A 18 16.30 -0.60 -0.42
C LEU A 18 17.80 -0.58 -0.78
N GLY A 19 18.63 -1.29 -0.02
CA GLY A 19 20.05 -1.43 -0.29
C GLY A 19 20.33 -2.20 -1.61
N SER A 20 19.52 -3.23 -1.89
CA SER A 20 19.59 -3.97 -3.15
C SER A 20 19.24 -3.10 -4.37
N ALA A 21 18.36 -2.12 -4.23
CA ALA A 21 18.06 -1.15 -5.29
C ALA A 21 19.31 -0.32 -5.65
N ALA A 22 20.06 0.14 -4.63
CA ALA A 22 21.31 0.87 -4.85
C ALA A 22 22.36 0.00 -5.55
N VAL A 23 22.53 -1.25 -5.13
CA VAL A 23 23.45 -2.21 -5.79
C VAL A 23 23.00 -2.47 -7.23
N THR A 24 21.71 -2.69 -7.46
CA THR A 24 21.15 -2.98 -8.79
C THR A 24 21.39 -1.84 -9.79
N SER A 25 21.46 -0.58 -9.32
CA SER A 25 21.66 0.60 -10.17
C SER A 25 22.99 0.57 -10.95
N VAL A 26 24.02 -0.10 -10.41
CA VAL A 26 25.36 -0.23 -11.02
C VAL A 26 25.57 -1.56 -11.74
N LEU A 27 24.62 -2.50 -11.63
CA LEU A 27 24.74 -3.82 -12.26
C LEU A 27 24.26 -3.81 -13.73
N LYS A 28 24.91 -4.65 -14.55
CA LYS A 28 24.44 -4.93 -15.92
C LYS A 28 23.08 -5.64 -15.87
N PRO A 29 22.20 -5.49 -16.89
CA PRO A 29 20.83 -6.01 -16.89
C PRO A 29 20.68 -7.48 -16.47
N ARG A 30 21.61 -8.35 -16.94
CA ARG A 30 21.61 -9.77 -16.59
C ARG A 30 21.86 -10.01 -15.10
N TRP A 31 22.82 -9.32 -14.50
CA TRP A 31 23.13 -9.45 -13.07
C TRP A 31 22.10 -8.76 -12.20
N ALA A 32 21.56 -7.63 -12.65
CA ALA A 32 20.45 -6.92 -12.00
C ALA A 32 19.24 -7.85 -11.81
N ARG A 33 18.91 -8.65 -12.83
CA ARG A 33 17.84 -9.66 -12.76
C ARG A 33 18.06 -10.67 -11.63
N TYR A 34 19.21 -11.36 -11.65
CA TYR A 34 19.48 -12.40 -10.65
C TYR A 34 19.58 -11.83 -9.24
N TRP A 35 20.19 -10.65 -9.10
CA TRP A 35 20.29 -9.97 -7.82
C TRP A 35 18.91 -9.60 -7.25
N THR A 36 18.03 -9.04 -8.09
CA THR A 36 16.64 -8.71 -7.68
C THR A 36 15.87 -9.96 -7.29
N MET A 37 15.96 -11.04 -8.05
CA MET A 37 15.31 -12.31 -7.68
C MET A 37 15.83 -12.85 -6.36
N PHE A 38 17.13 -12.82 -6.13
CA PHE A 38 17.74 -13.23 -4.88
C PHE A 38 17.27 -12.36 -3.71
N ALA A 39 17.29 -11.04 -3.86
CA ALA A 39 16.82 -10.10 -2.84
C ALA A 39 15.34 -10.34 -2.47
N LEU A 40 14.46 -10.49 -3.46
CA LEU A 40 13.04 -10.79 -3.23
C LEU A 40 12.83 -12.15 -2.57
N LEU A 41 13.60 -13.16 -2.94
CA LEU A 41 13.53 -14.48 -2.30
C LEU A 41 13.94 -14.39 -0.82
N VAL A 42 15.00 -13.66 -0.51
CA VAL A 42 15.43 -13.45 0.88
C VAL A 42 14.36 -12.71 1.68
N VAL A 43 13.77 -11.61 1.14
CA VAL A 43 12.69 -10.87 1.80
C VAL A 43 11.47 -11.75 2.03
N THR A 44 11.08 -12.56 1.05
CA THR A 44 9.96 -13.50 1.18
C THR A 44 10.25 -14.57 2.24
N SER A 45 11.47 -15.09 2.29
CA SER A 45 11.87 -16.07 3.30
C SER A 45 11.85 -15.48 4.72
N LEU A 46 12.39 -14.26 4.88
CA LEU A 46 12.35 -13.54 6.15
C LEU A 46 10.92 -13.24 6.60
N SER A 47 10.05 -12.82 5.67
CA SER A 47 8.62 -12.61 5.94
C SER A 47 7.92 -13.92 6.31
N GLY A 48 8.33 -15.05 5.73
CA GLY A 48 7.85 -16.38 6.10
C GLY A 48 8.26 -16.78 7.53
N VAL A 49 9.51 -16.53 7.89
CA VAL A 49 10.01 -16.81 9.25
C VAL A 49 9.24 -16.00 10.31
N ILE A 50 9.09 -14.69 10.11
CA ILE A 50 8.36 -13.85 11.06
C ILE A 50 6.89 -14.23 11.16
N SER A 51 6.25 -14.60 10.04
CA SER A 51 4.87 -15.07 10.00
C SER A 51 4.72 -16.40 10.77
N ALA A 52 5.67 -17.34 10.64
CA ALA A 52 5.66 -18.58 11.40
C ALA A 52 5.85 -18.35 12.91
N ILE A 53 6.70 -17.40 13.30
CA ILE A 53 6.90 -17.03 14.70
C ILE A 53 5.59 -16.49 15.31
N PHE A 54 4.88 -15.60 14.62
CA PHE A 54 3.57 -15.12 15.10
C PHE A 54 2.50 -16.22 15.10
N ALA A 55 2.52 -17.11 14.13
CA ALA A 55 1.61 -18.26 14.11
C ALA A 55 1.83 -19.22 15.30
N SER A 56 3.05 -19.28 15.87
CA SER A 56 3.35 -20.05 17.08
C SER A 56 2.95 -19.36 18.39
N GLY A 57 2.29 -18.19 18.34
CA GLY A 57 1.74 -17.50 19.50
C GLY A 57 2.63 -16.40 20.07
N ALA A 58 3.61 -15.88 19.31
CA ALA A 58 4.39 -14.72 19.74
C ALA A 58 3.49 -13.47 19.85
N GLU A 59 3.76 -12.63 20.85
CA GLU A 59 3.07 -11.35 21.05
C GLU A 59 3.58 -10.28 20.08
N SER A 60 2.70 -9.32 19.75
CA SER A 60 3.07 -8.16 18.94
C SER A 60 4.07 -7.30 19.70
N TYR A 61 5.05 -6.73 18.98
CA TYR A 61 6.08 -5.88 19.56
C TYR A 61 6.32 -4.63 18.72
N THR A 62 6.91 -3.62 19.37
CA THR A 62 7.45 -2.43 18.71
C THR A 62 8.97 -2.48 18.73
N TYR A 63 9.59 -1.96 17.68
CA TYR A 63 11.05 -1.89 17.55
C TYR A 63 11.46 -0.48 17.10
N MET A 64 12.29 0.17 17.93
CA MET A 64 12.82 1.50 17.62
C MET A 64 14.01 1.37 16.66
N MET A 65 13.87 1.90 15.47
CA MET A 65 14.93 1.86 14.46
C MET A 65 16.14 2.67 14.92
N GLY A 66 17.30 2.01 14.95
CA GLY A 66 18.55 2.63 15.43
C GLY A 66 18.59 2.88 16.93
N HIS A 67 17.65 2.33 17.72
CA HIS A 67 17.53 2.52 19.17
C HIS A 67 17.25 3.96 19.61
N PHE A 68 16.82 4.83 18.71
CA PHE A 68 16.40 6.18 19.03
C PHE A 68 14.88 6.23 19.27
N PRO A 69 14.43 6.81 20.41
CA PRO A 69 13.00 7.01 20.65
C PRO A 69 12.43 8.07 19.69
N ALA A 70 11.12 8.02 19.44
CA ALA A 70 10.43 9.07 18.74
C ALA A 70 10.55 10.42 19.50
N PRO A 71 10.67 11.57 18.83
CA PRO A 71 10.59 11.78 17.36
C PRO A 71 11.93 11.62 16.62
N TRP A 72 13.02 11.28 17.30
CA TRP A 72 14.37 11.18 16.72
C TRP A 72 14.60 9.92 15.89
N GLY A 73 13.82 8.86 16.13
CA GLY A 73 13.87 7.61 15.40
C GLY A 73 12.47 7.16 14.98
N ASN A 74 12.42 6.32 13.93
CA ASN A 74 11.20 5.67 13.49
C ASN A 74 10.92 4.44 14.34
N GLU A 75 9.65 4.21 14.64
CA GLU A 75 9.17 3.00 15.28
C GLU A 75 8.47 2.11 14.25
N ILE A 76 8.80 0.84 14.26
CA ILE A 76 8.08 -0.20 13.53
C ILE A 76 7.32 -1.07 14.53
N ARG A 77 6.15 -1.53 14.10
CA ARG A 77 5.33 -2.49 14.85
C ARG A 77 5.20 -3.75 14.03
N ALA A 78 5.44 -4.87 14.68
CA ALA A 78 5.24 -6.19 14.10
C ALA A 78 4.20 -6.97 14.92
N GLY A 79 3.22 -7.51 14.22
CA GLY A 79 2.19 -8.37 14.76
C GLY A 79 1.77 -9.40 13.70
N GLN A 80 0.81 -10.23 14.01
CA GLN A 80 0.36 -11.29 13.13
C GLN A 80 -0.16 -10.75 11.78
N LEU A 81 -0.96 -9.68 11.79
CA LEU A 81 -1.52 -9.08 10.57
C LEU A 81 -0.40 -8.52 9.67
N GLU A 82 0.56 -7.78 10.24
CA GLU A 82 1.68 -7.24 9.50
C GLU A 82 2.54 -8.34 8.90
N ALA A 83 2.85 -9.38 9.68
CA ALA A 83 3.71 -10.48 9.23
C ALA A 83 3.09 -11.26 8.06
N VAL A 84 1.80 -11.60 8.16
CA VAL A 84 1.06 -12.29 7.09
C VAL A 84 0.96 -11.41 5.85
N THR A 85 0.67 -10.11 6.02
CA THR A 85 0.58 -9.16 4.89
C THR A 85 1.94 -8.98 4.20
N ALA A 86 3.03 -8.87 4.96
CA ALA A 86 4.38 -8.77 4.42
C ALA A 86 4.78 -10.03 3.65
N LEU A 87 4.47 -11.21 4.18
CA LEU A 87 4.69 -12.48 3.49
C LEU A 87 3.91 -12.52 2.17
N PHE A 88 2.63 -12.16 2.21
CA PHE A 88 1.79 -12.18 1.02
C PHE A 88 2.29 -11.18 -0.04
N PHE A 89 2.59 -9.94 0.35
CA PHE A 89 3.06 -8.92 -0.58
C PHE A 89 4.42 -9.28 -1.20
N SER A 90 5.36 -9.80 -0.41
CA SER A 90 6.66 -10.22 -0.92
C SER A 90 6.56 -11.44 -1.84
N LEU A 91 5.70 -12.41 -1.53
CA LEU A 91 5.45 -13.58 -2.35
C LEU A 91 4.83 -13.19 -3.70
N ILE A 92 3.80 -12.35 -3.70
CA ILE A 92 3.16 -11.88 -4.94
C ILE A 92 4.13 -11.04 -5.78
N MET A 93 4.99 -10.22 -5.16
CA MET A 93 6.04 -9.49 -5.88
C MET A 93 6.99 -10.46 -6.58
N LEU A 94 7.46 -11.49 -5.87
CA LEU A 94 8.34 -12.53 -6.43
C LEU A 94 7.65 -13.29 -7.57
N LEU A 95 6.41 -13.72 -7.39
CA LEU A 95 5.64 -14.44 -8.43
C LEU A 95 5.37 -13.55 -9.66
N SER A 96 5.04 -12.29 -9.45
CA SER A 96 4.83 -11.31 -10.54
C SER A 96 6.09 -11.12 -11.36
N LEU A 97 7.26 -11.07 -10.70
CA LEU A 97 8.55 -10.99 -11.38
C LEU A 97 8.86 -12.28 -12.15
N LEU A 98 8.72 -13.43 -11.51
CA LEU A 98 8.99 -14.75 -12.13
C LEU A 98 8.11 -14.97 -13.36
N GLY A 99 6.82 -14.67 -13.27
CA GLY A 99 5.88 -14.80 -14.39
C GLY A 99 6.18 -13.86 -15.58
N GLY A 100 6.86 -12.75 -15.32
CA GLY A 100 7.13 -11.72 -16.33
C GLY A 100 8.55 -11.69 -16.88
N LEU A 101 9.49 -12.51 -16.37
CA LEU A 101 10.92 -12.43 -16.68
C LEU A 101 11.25 -12.36 -18.18
N LYS A 102 10.67 -13.25 -18.99
CA LYS A 102 10.89 -13.27 -20.43
C LYS A 102 10.36 -12.02 -21.13
N LYS A 103 9.22 -11.51 -20.67
CA LYS A 103 8.55 -10.37 -21.30
C LYS A 103 9.15 -9.02 -20.92
N ILE A 104 9.93 -8.94 -19.84
CA ILE A 104 10.65 -7.71 -19.46
C ILE A 104 11.63 -7.35 -20.56
N ASP A 105 12.46 -8.31 -21.03
CA ASP A 105 13.46 -8.08 -22.08
C ASP A 105 12.85 -7.77 -23.45
N GLU A 106 11.63 -8.27 -23.71
CA GLU A 106 10.90 -8.01 -24.97
C GLU A 106 10.22 -6.62 -24.99
N HIS A 107 9.83 -6.10 -23.84
CA HIS A 107 9.00 -4.89 -23.75
C HIS A 107 9.76 -3.65 -23.30
N ILE A 108 10.96 -3.80 -22.75
CA ILE A 108 11.76 -2.71 -22.17
C ILE A 108 13.10 -2.63 -22.90
N ASP A 109 13.51 -1.41 -23.26
CA ASP A 109 14.80 -1.16 -23.85
C ASP A 109 15.92 -1.63 -22.92
N GLN A 110 16.96 -2.29 -23.45
CA GLN A 110 18.03 -2.93 -22.67
C GLN A 110 18.74 -1.96 -21.70
N ASN A 111 18.86 -0.69 -22.08
CA ASN A 111 19.46 0.35 -21.23
C ASN A 111 18.60 0.77 -20.03
N LYS A 112 17.32 0.34 -20.00
CA LYS A 112 16.36 0.65 -18.90
C LYS A 112 16.02 -0.59 -18.05
N VAL A 113 16.48 -1.77 -18.43
CA VAL A 113 16.14 -3.01 -17.70
C VAL A 113 16.67 -2.98 -16.26
N SER A 114 17.92 -2.50 -16.04
CA SER A 114 18.44 -2.34 -14.68
C SER A 114 17.61 -1.35 -13.86
N LEU A 115 17.23 -0.21 -14.46
CA LEU A 115 16.36 0.78 -13.83
C LEU A 115 14.98 0.19 -13.45
N TYR A 116 14.42 -0.67 -14.30
CA TYR A 116 13.18 -1.37 -14.01
C TYR A 116 13.27 -2.20 -12.72
N TYR A 117 14.37 -2.96 -12.55
CA TYR A 117 14.60 -3.74 -11.34
C TYR A 117 14.86 -2.87 -10.11
N VAL A 118 15.57 -1.75 -10.26
CA VAL A 118 15.73 -0.75 -9.18
C VAL A 118 14.36 -0.27 -8.68
N VAL A 119 13.49 0.13 -9.60
CA VAL A 119 12.15 0.63 -9.26
C VAL A 119 11.29 -0.45 -8.60
N LEU A 120 11.38 -1.72 -9.03
CA LEU A 120 10.69 -2.84 -8.37
C LEU A 120 11.17 -3.04 -6.92
N LEU A 121 12.48 -2.96 -6.68
CA LEU A 121 13.05 -3.08 -5.35
C LEU A 121 12.67 -1.91 -4.44
N LEU A 122 12.66 -0.67 -4.96
CA LEU A 122 12.18 0.51 -4.22
C LEU A 122 10.70 0.37 -3.86
N LEU A 123 9.88 -0.12 -4.80
CA LEU A 123 8.47 -0.37 -4.53
C LEU A 123 8.28 -1.45 -3.47
N THR A 124 9.08 -2.51 -3.49
CA THR A 124 9.06 -3.55 -2.46
C THR A 124 9.43 -2.98 -1.09
N ALA A 125 10.50 -2.18 -1.01
CA ALA A 125 10.93 -1.54 0.23
C ALA A 125 9.82 -0.63 0.79
N ALA A 126 9.18 0.16 -0.07
CA ALA A 126 8.08 1.05 0.33
C ALA A 126 6.86 0.28 0.84
N LEU A 127 6.49 -0.84 0.20
CA LEU A 127 5.41 -1.72 0.66
C LEU A 127 5.72 -2.32 2.03
N MET A 128 6.93 -2.87 2.23
CA MET A 128 7.34 -3.44 3.52
C MET A 128 7.34 -2.36 4.62
N ALA A 129 7.83 -1.17 4.31
CA ALA A 129 7.83 -0.05 5.25
C ALA A 129 6.40 0.39 5.62
N GLN A 130 5.47 0.46 4.67
CA GLN A 130 4.06 0.76 4.97
C GLN A 130 3.41 -0.29 5.87
N VAL A 131 3.74 -1.56 5.65
CA VAL A 131 3.20 -2.66 6.47
C VAL A 131 3.66 -2.52 7.92
N TYR A 132 4.94 -2.28 8.15
CA TYR A 132 5.52 -2.33 9.48
C TYR A 132 5.58 -0.99 10.23
N THR A 133 5.56 0.16 9.56
CA THR A 133 5.69 1.46 10.26
C THR A 133 4.59 1.68 11.28
N ASN A 134 4.95 2.25 12.45
CA ASN A 134 4.03 2.72 13.48
C ASN A 134 3.96 4.26 13.54
N ASP A 135 4.53 4.95 12.57
CA ASP A 135 4.51 6.40 12.43
C ASP A 135 3.73 6.78 11.18
N ILE A 136 2.72 7.67 11.33
CA ILE A 136 1.80 8.02 10.22
C ILE A 136 2.49 8.90 9.16
N PHE A 137 3.43 9.77 9.58
CA PHE A 137 4.17 10.59 8.63
C PHE A 137 5.18 9.77 7.84
N THR A 138 5.85 8.83 8.49
CA THR A 138 6.69 7.83 7.81
C THR A 138 5.89 6.98 6.83
N ALA A 139 4.66 6.58 7.20
CA ALA A 139 3.76 5.89 6.28
C ALA A 139 3.45 6.75 5.04
N TYR A 140 3.23 8.06 5.21
CA TYR A 140 3.05 9.00 4.09
C TYR A 140 4.29 9.07 3.19
N VAL A 141 5.49 9.17 3.75
CA VAL A 141 6.75 9.22 2.96
C VAL A 141 6.90 7.97 2.10
N PHE A 142 6.70 6.77 2.67
CA PHE A 142 6.82 5.53 1.92
C PHE A 142 5.66 5.34 0.91
N LEU A 143 4.49 5.88 1.21
CA LEU A 143 3.38 5.95 0.27
C LEU A 143 3.75 6.79 -0.97
N GLU A 144 4.47 7.91 -0.81
CA GLU A 144 4.96 8.72 -1.93
C GLU A 144 6.06 7.99 -2.73
N ILE A 145 6.99 7.32 -2.07
CA ILE A 145 8.00 6.49 -2.75
C ILE A 145 7.30 5.40 -3.60
N MET A 146 6.27 4.75 -3.06
CA MET A 146 5.49 3.76 -3.78
C MET A 146 4.76 4.38 -4.99
N THR A 147 4.20 5.58 -4.84
CA THR A 147 3.52 6.32 -5.92
C THR A 147 4.47 6.65 -7.06
N LEU A 148 5.67 7.18 -6.75
CA LEU A 148 6.69 7.51 -7.73
C LEU A 148 7.22 6.24 -8.43
N ALA A 149 7.47 5.17 -7.68
CA ALA A 149 7.90 3.89 -8.24
C ALA A 149 6.84 3.30 -9.18
N ALA A 150 5.57 3.31 -8.78
CA ALA A 150 4.47 2.85 -9.62
C ALA A 150 4.34 3.69 -10.92
N CYS A 151 4.46 5.01 -10.82
CA CYS A 151 4.46 5.90 -11.99
C CYS A 151 5.62 5.56 -12.95
N ALA A 152 6.82 5.32 -12.41
CA ALA A 152 7.97 4.90 -13.21
C ALA A 152 7.75 3.55 -13.91
N LEU A 153 7.13 2.57 -13.24
CA LEU A 153 6.77 1.29 -13.85
C LEU A 153 5.76 1.43 -14.99
N ILE A 154 4.82 2.37 -14.91
CA ILE A 154 3.87 2.67 -15.99
C ILE A 154 4.61 3.31 -17.17
N ALA A 155 5.46 4.31 -16.90
CA ALA A 155 6.16 5.10 -17.90
C ALA A 155 7.34 4.40 -18.59
N ILE A 156 7.84 3.28 -18.06
CA ILE A 156 9.13 2.67 -18.46
C ILE A 156 9.25 2.39 -19.96
N ARG A 157 8.14 2.07 -20.65
CA ARG A 157 8.13 1.79 -22.10
C ARG A 157 8.29 3.03 -22.96
N LYS A 158 8.14 4.24 -22.42
CA LYS A 158 8.24 5.56 -23.12
C LYS A 158 7.42 5.65 -24.43
N ARG A 159 6.30 4.95 -24.54
CA ARG A 159 5.37 5.07 -25.66
C ARG A 159 4.35 6.16 -25.35
N GLY A 160 3.83 6.88 -26.34
CA GLY A 160 2.90 8.01 -26.11
C GLY A 160 1.73 7.67 -25.18
N ARG A 161 1.10 6.51 -25.36
CA ARG A 161 -0.02 6.06 -24.51
C ARG A 161 0.41 5.75 -23.08
N THR A 162 1.63 5.22 -22.85
CA THR A 162 2.13 4.96 -21.49
C THR A 162 2.44 6.25 -20.76
N LEU A 163 2.93 7.28 -21.45
CA LEU A 163 3.18 8.59 -20.83
C LEU A 163 1.88 9.26 -20.41
N VAL A 164 0.85 9.23 -21.25
CA VAL A 164 -0.48 9.76 -20.91
C VAL A 164 -1.07 9.01 -19.71
N ALA A 165 -0.95 7.67 -19.67
CA ALA A 165 -1.41 6.86 -18.56
C ALA A 165 -0.67 7.18 -17.26
N ALA A 166 0.67 7.35 -17.32
CA ALA A 166 1.50 7.74 -16.19
C ALA A 166 1.14 9.15 -15.67
N THR A 167 0.88 10.11 -16.59
CA THR A 167 0.46 11.46 -16.21
C THR A 167 -0.90 11.44 -15.50
N ARG A 168 -1.89 10.70 -16.01
CA ARG A 168 -3.20 10.56 -15.36
C ARG A 168 -3.07 9.90 -13.98
N TYR A 169 -2.27 8.84 -13.89
CA TYR A 169 -1.96 8.18 -12.62
C TYR A 169 -1.37 9.19 -11.63
N MET A 170 -0.35 9.95 -12.07
CA MET A 170 0.35 10.90 -11.20
C MET A 170 -0.57 12.02 -10.70
N ILE A 171 -1.37 12.64 -11.57
CA ILE A 171 -2.30 13.70 -11.19
C ILE A 171 -3.31 13.22 -10.15
N MET A 172 -3.95 12.07 -10.39
CA MET A 172 -4.92 11.53 -9.44
C MET A 172 -4.28 11.17 -8.10
N ASN A 173 -3.09 10.54 -8.14
CA ASN A 173 -2.39 10.17 -6.92
C ASN A 173 -1.85 11.36 -6.14
N LEU A 174 -1.42 12.45 -6.80
CA LEU A 174 -1.01 13.70 -6.12
C LEU A 174 -2.19 14.34 -5.37
N ILE A 175 -3.38 14.37 -5.96
CA ILE A 175 -4.58 14.85 -5.27
C ILE A 175 -4.85 13.99 -4.03
N GLY A 176 -4.80 12.66 -4.16
CA GLY A 176 -4.97 11.74 -3.04
C GLY A 176 -3.93 11.95 -1.94
N SER A 177 -2.66 12.14 -2.31
CA SER A 177 -1.57 12.45 -1.38
C SER A 177 -1.79 13.76 -0.64
N GLY A 178 -2.19 14.81 -1.36
CA GLY A 178 -2.44 16.13 -0.76
C GLY A 178 -3.56 16.08 0.29
N LEU A 179 -4.67 15.38 0.00
CA LEU A 179 -5.76 15.19 0.96
C LEU A 179 -5.30 14.37 2.17
N PHE A 180 -4.56 13.29 1.94
CA PHE A 180 -4.02 12.47 3.03
C PHE A 180 -3.06 13.26 3.92
N LEU A 181 -2.14 14.04 3.34
CA LEU A 181 -1.22 14.88 4.09
C LEU A 181 -1.96 15.95 4.90
N LEU A 182 -2.96 16.62 4.32
CA LEU A 182 -3.80 17.57 5.06
C LEU A 182 -4.50 16.90 6.24
N GLY A 183 -5.02 15.68 6.05
CA GLY A 183 -5.59 14.89 7.12
C GLY A 183 -4.59 14.58 8.25
N ILE A 184 -3.33 14.25 7.90
CA ILE A 184 -2.25 14.03 8.89
C ILE A 184 -1.93 15.31 9.65
N ILE A 185 -1.81 16.45 8.95
CA ILE A 185 -1.50 17.74 9.57
C ILE A 185 -2.57 18.11 10.60
N LEU A 186 -3.85 18.03 10.22
CA LEU A 186 -4.95 18.34 11.13
C LEU A 186 -5.02 17.34 12.30
N LEU A 187 -4.74 16.07 12.05
CA LEU A 187 -4.70 15.05 13.11
C LEU A 187 -3.54 15.31 14.08
N TYR A 188 -2.38 15.73 13.57
CA TYR A 188 -1.24 16.13 14.38
C TYR A 188 -1.56 17.38 15.22
N ASP A 189 -2.22 18.37 14.64
CA ASP A 189 -2.65 19.59 15.35
C ASP A 189 -3.59 19.26 16.54
N LEU A 190 -4.48 18.28 16.35
CA LEU A 190 -5.42 17.84 17.38
C LEU A 190 -4.78 16.97 18.47
N THR A 191 -3.79 16.13 18.11
CA THR A 191 -3.25 15.10 19.00
C THR A 191 -1.86 15.41 19.55
N GLY A 192 -1.06 16.18 18.81
CA GLY A 192 0.35 16.44 19.11
C GLY A 192 1.29 15.26 18.86
N HIS A 193 0.82 14.17 18.25
CA HIS A 193 1.56 12.92 18.08
C HIS A 193 1.64 12.50 16.60
N LEU A 194 2.69 11.74 16.23
CA LEU A 194 2.86 11.10 14.92
C LEU A 194 2.89 9.57 15.03
N LEU A 195 3.21 9.02 16.22
CA LEU A 195 3.12 7.58 16.47
C LEU A 195 1.64 7.16 16.53
N MET A 196 1.30 6.12 15.78
CA MET A 196 -0.08 5.63 15.65
C MET A 196 -0.66 5.18 16.99
N SER A 197 0.15 4.55 17.85
CA SER A 197 -0.30 4.13 19.19
C SER A 197 -0.66 5.31 20.09
N ASN A 198 0.12 6.38 20.08
CA ASN A 198 -0.16 7.57 20.90
C ASN A 198 -1.35 8.37 20.33
N MET A 199 -1.49 8.37 18.99
CA MET A 199 -2.66 8.98 18.33
C MET A 199 -3.95 8.28 18.71
N GLU A 200 -3.96 6.95 18.78
CA GLU A 200 -5.14 6.15 19.16
C GLU A 200 -5.68 6.58 20.52
N GLU A 201 -4.81 6.70 21.53
CA GLU A 201 -5.18 7.15 22.87
C GLU A 201 -5.71 8.60 22.86
N ALA A 202 -5.03 9.50 22.14
CA ALA A 202 -5.43 10.90 22.04
C ALA A 202 -6.78 11.07 21.31
N VAL A 203 -6.99 10.36 20.19
CA VAL A 203 -8.25 10.40 19.43
C VAL A 203 -9.40 9.84 20.28
N ALA A 204 -9.19 8.74 21.01
CA ALA A 204 -10.19 8.19 21.90
C ALA A 204 -10.58 9.18 23.03
N ALA A 205 -9.61 9.92 23.59
CA ALA A 205 -9.86 10.97 24.58
C ALA A 205 -10.64 12.14 23.99
N LEU A 206 -10.28 12.62 22.79
CA LEU A 206 -10.96 13.70 22.08
C LEU A 206 -12.42 13.31 21.75
N ALA A 207 -12.64 12.10 21.26
CA ALA A 207 -13.98 11.59 20.94
C ALA A 207 -14.88 11.54 22.19
N LYS A 208 -14.35 11.09 23.32
CA LYS A 208 -15.07 11.05 24.60
C LYS A 208 -15.42 12.44 25.12
N SER A 209 -14.60 13.45 24.84
CA SER A 209 -14.90 14.83 25.28
C SER A 209 -16.08 15.47 24.55
N GLY A 210 -16.44 14.99 23.35
CA GLY A 210 -17.48 15.52 22.49
C GLY A 210 -17.22 16.89 21.89
N GLN A 211 -16.09 17.54 22.20
CA GLN A 211 -15.80 18.93 21.79
C GLN A 211 -15.25 19.03 20.36
N TYR A 212 -14.63 17.97 19.82
CA TYR A 212 -13.88 17.99 18.57
C TYR A 212 -14.51 17.10 17.47
N GLN A 213 -15.82 16.89 17.48
CA GLN A 213 -16.50 16.02 16.52
C GLN A 213 -16.34 16.49 15.07
N VAL A 214 -16.53 17.80 14.80
CA VAL A 214 -16.41 18.34 13.45
C VAL A 214 -14.96 18.25 12.92
N PRO A 215 -13.92 18.70 13.66
CA PRO A 215 -12.53 18.49 13.26
C PRO A 215 -12.18 17.02 13.01
N LEU A 216 -12.59 16.10 13.85
CA LEU A 216 -12.37 14.66 13.68
C LEU A 216 -13.05 14.13 12.41
N THR A 217 -14.30 14.55 12.15
CA THR A 217 -15.00 14.18 10.91
C THR A 217 -14.25 14.67 9.67
N VAL A 218 -13.72 15.90 9.68
CA VAL A 218 -12.93 16.43 8.57
C VAL A 218 -11.63 15.62 8.39
N VAL A 219 -10.93 15.28 9.46
CA VAL A 219 -9.71 14.45 9.42
C VAL A 219 -10.02 13.08 8.81
N VAL A 220 -11.04 12.40 9.33
CA VAL A 220 -11.45 11.07 8.84
C VAL A 220 -11.84 11.12 7.36
N ALA A 221 -12.58 12.16 6.94
CA ALA A 221 -12.95 12.36 5.54
C ALA A 221 -11.73 12.57 4.63
N LEU A 222 -10.79 13.44 5.02
CA LEU A 222 -9.59 13.74 4.23
C LEU A 222 -8.70 12.50 4.07
N ILE A 223 -8.45 11.75 5.14
CA ILE A 223 -7.65 10.53 5.12
C ILE A 223 -8.33 9.46 4.27
N SER A 224 -9.62 9.23 4.51
CA SER A 224 -10.39 8.18 3.82
C SER A 224 -10.53 8.46 2.33
N ILE A 225 -10.88 9.68 1.93
CA ILE A 225 -11.01 10.07 0.52
C ILE A 225 -9.63 10.09 -0.16
N GLY A 226 -8.61 10.63 0.50
CA GLY A 226 -7.25 10.67 -0.03
C GLY A 226 -6.72 9.28 -0.40
N LEU A 227 -6.85 8.32 0.51
CA LEU A 227 -6.44 6.93 0.28
C LEU A 227 -7.39 6.17 -0.66
N SER A 228 -8.68 6.52 -0.71
CA SER A 228 -9.63 5.99 -1.68
C SER A 228 -9.31 6.38 -3.12
N ILE A 229 -8.86 7.61 -3.34
CA ILE A 229 -8.38 8.10 -4.65
C ILE A 229 -7.17 7.25 -5.10
N LYS A 230 -6.19 7.05 -4.23
CA LYS A 230 -5.00 6.25 -4.49
C LYS A 230 -5.31 4.78 -4.74
N SER A 231 -6.29 4.25 -4.03
CA SER A 231 -6.74 2.86 -4.15
C SER A 231 -7.60 2.59 -5.38
N ALA A 232 -8.00 3.65 -6.09
CA ALA A 232 -8.91 3.58 -7.25
C ALA A 232 -10.35 3.17 -6.89
N LEU A 233 -10.87 3.56 -5.73
CA LEU A 233 -12.29 3.43 -5.44
C LEU A 233 -13.10 4.28 -6.43
N PHE A 234 -14.26 3.78 -6.85
CA PHE A 234 -15.19 4.59 -7.65
C PHE A 234 -15.65 5.84 -6.83
N PRO A 235 -15.69 7.03 -7.43
CA PRO A 235 -15.53 7.37 -8.85
C PRO A 235 -14.08 7.66 -9.30
N PHE A 236 -13.08 7.50 -8.47
CA PHE A 236 -11.68 7.90 -8.70
C PHE A 236 -10.84 6.89 -9.52
N HIS A 237 -11.45 5.83 -10.02
CA HIS A 237 -10.82 4.70 -10.72
C HIS A 237 -10.32 5.00 -12.15
N THR A 238 -10.53 6.20 -12.67
CA THR A 238 -10.35 6.53 -14.10
C THR A 238 -8.93 6.32 -14.64
N TRP A 239 -7.92 6.31 -13.78
CA TRP A 239 -6.54 6.07 -14.14
C TRP A 239 -6.20 4.57 -14.35
N VAL A 240 -6.95 3.66 -13.73
CA VAL A 240 -6.66 2.20 -13.67
C VAL A 240 -6.66 1.54 -15.04
N PRO A 241 -7.70 1.71 -15.90
CA PRO A 241 -7.76 1.01 -17.17
C PRO A 241 -6.57 1.31 -18.09
N ASP A 242 -6.15 2.56 -18.13
CA ASP A 242 -5.01 2.98 -18.96
C ASP A 242 -3.67 2.56 -18.35
N ALA A 243 -3.50 2.70 -17.03
CA ALA A 243 -2.28 2.30 -16.34
C ALA A 243 -1.99 0.79 -16.50
N TYR A 244 -3.01 -0.06 -16.37
CA TYR A 244 -2.83 -1.52 -16.47
C TYR A 244 -2.72 -1.98 -17.93
N ALA A 245 -3.51 -1.42 -18.85
CA ALA A 245 -3.49 -1.83 -20.24
C ALA A 245 -2.20 -1.48 -20.97
N TYR A 246 -1.62 -0.31 -20.69
CA TYR A 246 -0.46 0.18 -21.43
C TYR A 246 0.89 -0.12 -20.80
N SER A 247 0.95 -0.48 -19.52
CA SER A 247 2.19 -0.90 -18.85
C SER A 247 2.68 -2.27 -19.33
N THR A 248 3.84 -2.72 -18.86
CA THR A 248 4.30 -4.10 -19.11
C THR A 248 3.39 -5.09 -18.35
N PRO A 249 3.30 -6.36 -18.78
CA PRO A 249 2.50 -7.36 -18.04
C PRO A 249 2.91 -7.49 -16.58
N THR A 250 4.21 -7.51 -16.30
CA THR A 250 4.75 -7.56 -14.92
C THR A 250 4.37 -6.30 -14.13
N SER A 251 4.52 -5.11 -14.73
CA SER A 251 4.10 -3.86 -14.08
C SER A 251 2.60 -3.86 -13.79
N ALA A 252 1.77 -4.30 -14.75
CA ALA A 252 0.32 -4.38 -14.55
C ALA A 252 -0.04 -5.33 -13.41
N ALA A 253 0.62 -6.49 -13.32
CA ALA A 253 0.43 -7.43 -12.21
C ALA A 253 0.77 -6.79 -10.86
N VAL A 254 1.94 -6.15 -10.75
CA VAL A 254 2.38 -5.45 -9.52
C VAL A 254 1.45 -4.30 -9.14
N LEU A 255 1.03 -3.47 -10.09
CA LEU A 255 0.11 -2.36 -9.85
C LEU A 255 -1.25 -2.85 -9.34
N SER A 256 -1.79 -3.89 -9.97
CA SER A 256 -3.09 -4.46 -9.64
C SER A 256 -3.08 -5.21 -8.31
N SER A 257 -2.08 -6.06 -8.06
CA SER A 257 -2.06 -6.94 -6.89
C SER A 257 -1.47 -6.29 -5.64
N LEU A 258 -0.57 -5.31 -5.77
CA LEU A 258 0.20 -4.79 -4.64
C LEU A 258 -0.04 -3.30 -4.37
N VAL A 259 0.07 -2.45 -5.40
CA VAL A 259 0.05 -0.99 -5.18
C VAL A 259 -1.29 -0.53 -4.62
N SER A 260 -2.40 -0.88 -5.29
CA SER A 260 -3.74 -0.52 -4.81
C SER A 260 -4.05 -1.12 -3.43
N LYS A 261 -3.62 -2.38 -3.20
CA LYS A 261 -3.83 -3.08 -1.91
C LYS A 261 -2.96 -2.50 -0.80
N GLY A 262 -1.76 -2.04 -1.10
CA GLY A 262 -0.91 -1.33 -0.14
C GLY A 262 -1.59 -0.06 0.40
N TYR A 263 -2.22 0.72 -0.48
CA TYR A 263 -2.98 1.90 -0.07
C TYR A 263 -4.22 1.55 0.77
N ILE A 264 -4.94 0.49 0.39
CA ILE A 264 -6.12 0.02 1.15
C ILE A 264 -5.69 -0.51 2.52
N PHE A 265 -4.61 -1.29 2.58
CA PHE A 265 -4.07 -1.81 3.85
C PHE A 265 -3.68 -0.66 4.79
N LEU A 266 -3.03 0.39 4.27
CA LEU A 266 -2.72 1.58 5.08
C LEU A 266 -3.99 2.27 5.58
N LEU A 267 -5.02 2.42 4.75
CA LEU A 267 -6.30 2.97 5.16
C LEU A 267 -6.91 2.15 6.32
N MET A 268 -7.00 0.84 6.16
CA MET A 268 -7.53 -0.05 7.20
C MET A 268 -6.71 0.04 8.49
N LYS A 269 -5.38 0.09 8.38
CA LYS A 269 -4.48 0.24 9.53
C LYS A 269 -4.73 1.55 10.28
N ILE A 270 -4.91 2.67 9.57
CA ILE A 270 -5.23 3.97 10.18
C ILE A 270 -6.62 3.96 10.79
N MET A 271 -7.61 3.43 10.08
CA MET A 271 -8.98 3.36 10.57
C MET A 271 -9.09 2.54 11.86
N TYR A 272 -8.34 1.43 11.94
CA TYR A 272 -8.42 0.51 13.07
C TYR A 272 -7.53 0.89 14.24
N ARG A 273 -6.31 1.42 13.98
CA ARG A 273 -5.28 1.64 15.00
C ARG A 273 -4.99 3.09 15.35
N VAL A 274 -5.58 4.03 14.64
CA VAL A 274 -5.37 5.45 14.91
C VAL A 274 -6.68 6.11 15.29
N ILE A 275 -7.72 5.87 14.51
CA ILE A 275 -9.01 6.54 14.65
C ILE A 275 -9.95 5.73 15.56
N GLY A 276 -9.97 4.41 15.40
CA GLY A 276 -10.92 3.51 16.05
C GLY A 276 -12.27 3.42 15.31
N LEU A 277 -12.83 2.22 15.24
CA LEU A 277 -14.08 1.98 14.50
C LEU A 277 -15.27 2.79 15.04
N ASP A 278 -15.38 2.92 16.36
CA ASP A 278 -16.46 3.70 17.01
C ASP A 278 -16.47 5.15 16.54
N VAL A 279 -15.29 5.78 16.43
CA VAL A 279 -15.15 7.15 15.95
C VAL A 279 -15.52 7.24 14.47
N ILE A 280 -15.10 6.28 13.64
CA ILE A 280 -15.42 6.24 12.20
C ILE A 280 -16.94 6.14 12.02
N VAL A 281 -17.60 5.24 12.75
CA VAL A 281 -19.06 5.08 12.71
C VAL A 281 -19.76 6.36 13.15
N SER A 282 -19.27 7.03 14.19
CA SER A 282 -19.84 8.30 14.65
C SER A 282 -19.73 9.44 13.64
N THR A 283 -18.74 9.39 12.72
CA THR A 283 -18.56 10.40 11.66
C THR A 283 -19.44 10.17 10.44
N GLY A 284 -19.99 8.97 10.25
CA GLY A 284 -20.78 8.58 9.08
C GLY A 284 -19.95 8.43 7.77
N ILE A 285 -18.62 8.49 7.82
CA ILE A 285 -17.76 8.38 6.64
C ILE A 285 -17.80 6.97 6.06
N GLN A 286 -17.94 5.93 6.90
CA GLN A 286 -18.10 4.55 6.45
C GLN A 286 -19.31 4.37 5.51
N ASP A 287 -20.42 5.07 5.74
CA ASP A 287 -21.62 5.00 4.89
C ASP A 287 -21.31 5.56 3.49
N VAL A 288 -20.55 6.64 3.41
CA VAL A 288 -20.11 7.23 2.15
C VAL A 288 -19.21 6.25 1.38
N LEU A 289 -18.25 5.62 2.07
CA LEU A 289 -17.38 4.61 1.49
C LEU A 289 -18.18 3.39 1.01
N PHE A 290 -19.17 2.96 1.79
CA PHE A 290 -20.07 1.85 1.45
C PHE A 290 -20.85 2.13 0.16
N VAL A 291 -21.46 3.33 0.03
CA VAL A 291 -22.19 3.72 -1.18
C VAL A 291 -21.25 3.76 -2.39
N PHE A 292 -20.07 4.37 -2.27
CA PHE A 292 -19.07 4.37 -3.35
C PHE A 292 -18.62 2.96 -3.73
N ALA A 293 -18.49 2.07 -2.76
CA ALA A 293 -18.15 0.68 -2.98
C ALA A 293 -19.22 -0.05 -3.79
N LEU A 294 -20.49 0.05 -3.39
CA LEU A 294 -21.61 -0.56 -4.12
C LEU A 294 -21.69 -0.07 -5.56
N VAL A 295 -21.62 1.25 -5.77
CA VAL A 295 -21.63 1.82 -7.12
C VAL A 295 -20.39 1.34 -7.90
N GLY A 296 -19.23 1.27 -7.26
CA GLY A 296 -17.98 0.79 -7.86
C GLY A 296 -18.05 -0.65 -8.32
N MET A 297 -18.68 -1.54 -7.56
CA MET A 297 -18.90 -2.94 -7.92
C MET A 297 -19.75 -3.05 -9.19
N VAL A 298 -20.86 -2.33 -9.26
CA VAL A 298 -21.78 -2.35 -10.40
C VAL A 298 -21.13 -1.71 -11.63
N MET A 299 -20.60 -0.49 -11.48
CA MET A 299 -20.02 0.27 -12.60
C MET A 299 -18.73 -0.37 -13.12
N GLY A 300 -17.89 -0.93 -12.24
CA GLY A 300 -16.71 -1.69 -12.62
C GLY A 300 -17.08 -2.92 -13.48
N SER A 301 -18.09 -3.69 -13.04
CA SER A 301 -18.57 -4.87 -13.76
C SER A 301 -19.19 -4.52 -15.13
N ILE A 302 -20.05 -3.51 -15.18
CA ILE A 302 -20.66 -3.04 -16.45
C ILE A 302 -19.56 -2.54 -17.40
N SER A 303 -18.60 -1.79 -16.88
CA SER A 303 -17.50 -1.27 -17.69
C SER A 303 -16.59 -2.39 -18.19
N ALA A 304 -16.35 -3.45 -17.41
CA ALA A 304 -15.60 -4.62 -17.84
C ALA A 304 -16.26 -5.35 -19.01
N ILE A 305 -17.58 -5.60 -18.94
CA ILE A 305 -18.35 -6.28 -19.99
C ILE A 305 -18.29 -5.52 -21.32
N ARG A 306 -18.21 -4.19 -21.28
CA ARG A 306 -18.17 -3.33 -22.48
C ARG A 306 -16.80 -3.24 -23.15
N GLN A 307 -15.73 -3.81 -22.54
CA GLN A 307 -14.39 -3.74 -23.12
C GLN A 307 -14.18 -4.83 -24.19
N THR A 308 -13.50 -4.46 -25.25
CA THR A 308 -13.00 -5.40 -26.28
C THR A 308 -11.55 -5.80 -26.03
N ASP A 309 -10.79 -5.01 -25.28
CA ASP A 309 -9.41 -5.29 -24.88
C ASP A 309 -9.41 -6.03 -23.53
N ILE A 310 -8.85 -7.24 -23.51
CA ILE A 310 -8.80 -8.09 -22.31
C ILE A 310 -8.04 -7.44 -21.15
N ARG A 311 -7.01 -6.63 -21.40
CA ARG A 311 -6.27 -5.94 -20.35
C ARG A 311 -7.12 -4.85 -19.69
N ARG A 312 -7.90 -4.13 -20.49
CA ARG A 312 -8.85 -3.14 -19.97
C ARG A 312 -10.00 -3.80 -19.24
N MET A 313 -10.48 -4.94 -19.74
CA MET A 313 -11.51 -5.74 -19.07
C MET A 313 -11.06 -6.18 -17.67
N ILE A 314 -9.85 -6.74 -17.54
CA ILE A 314 -9.26 -7.14 -16.24
C ILE A 314 -9.05 -5.92 -15.34
N ALA A 315 -8.66 -4.77 -15.90
CA ALA A 315 -8.49 -3.53 -15.13
C ALA A 315 -9.82 -3.04 -14.52
N PHE A 316 -10.91 -3.06 -15.28
CA PHE A 316 -12.24 -2.74 -14.73
C PHE A 316 -12.76 -3.79 -13.76
N SER A 317 -12.43 -5.08 -13.98
CA SER A 317 -12.68 -6.13 -12.99
C SER A 317 -11.98 -5.81 -11.67
N SER A 318 -10.72 -5.34 -11.70
CA SER A 318 -10.01 -4.91 -10.49
C SER A 318 -10.71 -3.74 -9.79
N VAL A 319 -11.31 -2.81 -10.53
CA VAL A 319 -12.12 -1.73 -9.94
C VAL A 319 -13.34 -2.28 -9.18
N ALA A 320 -14.03 -3.26 -9.76
CA ALA A 320 -15.13 -3.93 -9.08
C ALA A 320 -14.66 -4.64 -7.80
N GLN A 321 -13.52 -5.33 -7.84
CA GLN A 321 -12.94 -6.03 -6.67
C GLN A 321 -12.50 -5.05 -5.57
N ILE A 322 -11.97 -3.89 -5.92
CA ILE A 322 -11.72 -2.81 -4.95
C ILE A 322 -13.03 -2.38 -4.28
N GLY A 323 -14.13 -2.33 -5.02
CA GLY A 323 -15.47 -2.10 -4.47
C GLY A 323 -15.84 -3.14 -3.40
N TYR A 324 -15.59 -4.44 -3.61
CA TYR A 324 -15.84 -5.47 -2.60
C TYR A 324 -15.03 -5.24 -1.31
N VAL A 325 -13.75 -4.87 -1.43
CA VAL A 325 -12.91 -4.55 -0.25
C VAL A 325 -13.49 -3.36 0.52
N PHE A 326 -13.81 -2.27 -0.19
CA PHE A 326 -14.38 -1.07 0.43
C PHE A 326 -15.80 -1.27 0.96
N MET A 327 -16.57 -2.21 0.41
CA MET A 327 -17.84 -2.63 1.00
C MET A 327 -17.63 -3.20 2.41
N GLY A 328 -16.63 -4.08 2.57
CA GLY A 328 -16.27 -4.61 3.89
C GLY A 328 -15.84 -3.50 4.87
N ILE A 329 -15.00 -2.55 4.42
CA ILE A 329 -14.58 -1.39 5.23
C ILE A 329 -15.79 -0.53 5.60
N GLY A 330 -16.70 -0.28 4.66
CA GLY A 330 -17.89 0.55 4.82
C GLY A 330 -18.96 -0.03 5.75
N LEU A 331 -18.88 -1.33 6.10
CA LEU A 331 -19.73 -1.89 7.15
C LEU A 331 -19.42 -1.34 8.55
N GLY A 332 -18.19 -0.82 8.77
CA GLY A 332 -17.80 -0.25 10.06
C GLY A 332 -17.76 -1.26 11.21
N THR A 333 -17.60 -2.55 10.92
CA THR A 333 -17.56 -3.63 11.91
C THR A 333 -16.25 -4.42 11.82
N ASP A 334 -15.89 -5.13 12.88
CA ASP A 334 -14.71 -6.00 12.91
C ASP A 334 -14.80 -7.11 11.84
N GLU A 335 -15.98 -7.70 11.66
CA GLU A 335 -16.24 -8.72 10.65
C GLU A 335 -16.07 -8.14 9.23
N GLY A 336 -16.53 -6.91 9.02
CA GLY A 336 -16.36 -6.19 7.75
C GLY A 336 -14.88 -5.94 7.43
N MET A 337 -14.10 -5.50 8.41
CA MET A 337 -12.65 -5.30 8.27
C MET A 337 -11.91 -6.63 8.02
N MET A 338 -12.31 -7.70 8.70
CA MET A 338 -11.76 -9.03 8.47
C MET A 338 -12.08 -9.53 7.06
N ALA A 339 -13.34 -9.39 6.61
CA ALA A 339 -13.75 -9.75 5.26
C ALA A 339 -12.98 -8.96 4.19
N ALA A 340 -12.80 -7.64 4.39
CA ALA A 340 -11.98 -6.79 3.52
C ALA A 340 -10.52 -7.30 3.43
N THR A 341 -9.93 -7.66 4.58
CA THR A 341 -8.56 -8.20 4.64
C THR A 341 -8.45 -9.52 3.86
N PHE A 342 -9.37 -10.46 4.07
CA PHE A 342 -9.42 -11.71 3.30
C PHE A 342 -9.58 -11.46 1.81
N HIS A 343 -10.40 -10.49 1.43
CA HIS A 343 -10.61 -10.16 0.03
C HIS A 343 -9.36 -9.55 -0.63
N ILE A 344 -8.57 -8.78 0.10
CA ILE A 344 -7.25 -8.30 -0.37
C ILE A 344 -6.34 -9.47 -0.76
N PHE A 345 -6.33 -10.54 0.03
CA PHE A 345 -5.49 -11.72 -0.21
C PHE A 345 -6.05 -12.62 -1.33
N SER A 346 -7.37 -12.70 -1.48
CA SER A 346 -8.01 -13.56 -2.48
C SER A 346 -8.00 -12.96 -3.89
N HIS A 347 -7.99 -11.64 -4.03
CA HIS A 347 -7.94 -10.92 -5.30
C HIS A 347 -6.50 -10.61 -5.73
#